data_d39f3066299ceee2c8f284ba89dfdf56
#
_entry.id   d39f3066299ceee2c8f284ba89dfdf56
#
_cell.length_a   1.000
_cell.length_b   1.000
_cell.length_c   1.000
_cell.angle_alpha   90.00
_cell.angle_beta   90.00
_cell.angle_gamma   90.00
#
_symmetry.space_group_name_H-M   'P 1'
#
loop_
_entity.id
_entity.type
_entity.pdbx_description
1 polymer ?
#
loop_
_entity_poly.entity_id
_entity_poly.type
_entity_poly.pdbx_seq_one_letter_code
_entity_poly.pdbx_strand_id
1 'polypeptide(L)'
;ASHMAVTAWVDRAASALYTSATDNPALSEAYQRLYTRVRERRARIDEAFARRVAAWTEVSSHTDELLLAENLLKRIAVPVAKQQAPLIILLDGMSAEVAVQLGEDIAASGQFIEVARSDRGREGALATLPSITTCSRASLLCGPLTTGGQSDERAGFAAFWRKAAAGARPSALFYQRELATGPGDRLPADVEAAIDDTEQVVAVVLNIVDDSLATGRESDTATWRVHRIGKLRTLLDTAHRAHRPVILVSDHGHVWDRDENRKTSDGEAARYRTGTPHDGEILVTGDRVLAGGGSIVVPWDERIRYTSRRAGYHGGISTAEMVIPVLVFLPDKELLPDRWETLRPTQHEPAWWNQSIATRLPDDTTPTPRRATRAPAVDDDNALISRAEVVRSLGQRIVDTAVFADV
;
A
#
# COMPACT_ATOMS: atom_id res chain seq x y z
N ALA A 1 -10.09 -6.53 -2.97
CA ALA A 1 -9.23 -7.68 -3.31
C ALA A 1 -8.40 -7.41 -4.57
N SER A 2 -9.00 -7.07 -5.73
CA SER A 2 -8.26 -6.88 -6.99
C SER A 2 -7.17 -5.80 -6.93
N HIS A 3 -7.36 -4.73 -6.17
CA HIS A 3 -6.32 -3.72 -5.99
C HIS A 3 -5.06 -4.31 -5.35
N MET A 4 -5.19 -5.04 -4.26
CA MET A 4 -4.04 -5.64 -3.55
C MET A 4 -3.36 -6.77 -4.35
N ALA A 5 -4.14 -7.54 -5.12
CA ALA A 5 -3.62 -8.69 -5.88
C ALA A 5 -2.99 -8.31 -7.23
N VAL A 6 -3.37 -7.17 -7.81
CA VAL A 6 -2.94 -6.82 -9.18
C VAL A 6 -2.51 -5.37 -9.31
N THR A 7 -3.37 -4.39 -9.02
CA THR A 7 -3.05 -2.98 -9.32
C THR A 7 -1.88 -2.45 -8.49
N ALA A 8 -1.73 -2.89 -7.23
CA ALA A 8 -0.58 -2.55 -6.40
C ALA A 8 0.77 -3.02 -7.00
N TRP A 9 0.75 -4.15 -7.68
CA TRP A 9 1.91 -4.67 -8.40
C TRP A 9 2.21 -3.89 -9.68
N VAL A 10 1.16 -3.40 -10.36
CA VAL A 10 1.29 -2.48 -11.49
C VAL A 10 1.88 -1.15 -11.04
N ASP A 11 1.42 -0.60 -9.92
CA ASP A 11 1.94 0.63 -9.35
C ASP A 11 3.42 0.47 -8.96
N ARG A 12 3.78 -0.68 -8.37
CA ARG A 12 5.18 -1.04 -8.08
C ARG A 12 6.04 -1.13 -9.35
N ALA A 13 5.53 -1.76 -10.40
CA ALA A 13 6.23 -1.84 -11.68
C ALA A 13 6.39 -0.45 -12.32
N ALA A 14 5.36 0.40 -12.26
CA ALA A 14 5.41 1.78 -12.74
C ALA A 14 6.45 2.60 -11.97
N SER A 15 6.54 2.45 -10.65
CA SER A 15 7.56 3.11 -9.83
C SER A 15 8.96 2.65 -10.20
N ALA A 16 9.16 1.36 -10.43
CA ALA A 16 10.43 0.83 -10.90
C ALA A 16 10.82 1.38 -12.29
N LEU A 17 9.88 1.50 -13.22
CA LEU A 17 10.11 2.10 -14.54
C LEU A 17 10.50 3.57 -14.44
N TYR A 18 9.83 4.32 -13.58
CA TYR A 18 10.11 5.76 -13.38
C TYR A 18 11.50 6.01 -12.79
N THR A 19 11.89 5.20 -11.82
CA THR A 19 13.17 5.35 -11.10
C THR A 19 14.34 4.64 -11.78
N SER A 20 14.10 3.84 -12.84
CA SER A 20 15.15 3.12 -13.55
C SER A 20 16.00 4.08 -14.37
N ALA A 21 17.19 4.36 -13.87
CA ALA A 21 18.22 5.06 -14.63
C ALA A 21 18.92 4.10 -15.59
N THR A 22 19.09 4.51 -16.86
CA THR A 22 19.86 3.77 -17.85
C THR A 22 20.60 4.75 -18.77
N ASP A 23 21.85 4.44 -19.10
CA ASP A 23 22.64 5.24 -20.03
C ASP A 23 22.25 5.00 -21.50
N ASN A 24 21.32 4.06 -21.75
CA ASN A 24 20.81 3.78 -23.09
C ASN A 24 19.56 4.64 -23.40
N PRO A 25 19.64 5.63 -24.33
CA PRO A 25 18.54 6.53 -24.61
C PRO A 25 17.27 5.82 -25.12
N ALA A 26 17.43 4.78 -25.98
CA ALA A 26 16.29 4.04 -26.53
C ALA A 26 15.55 3.26 -25.45
N LEU A 27 16.27 2.71 -24.48
CA LEU A 27 15.68 2.01 -23.32
C LEU A 27 14.99 3.00 -22.39
N SER A 28 15.62 4.14 -22.11
CA SER A 28 15.02 5.22 -21.31
C SER A 28 13.69 5.70 -21.92
N GLU A 29 13.68 5.96 -23.23
CA GLU A 29 12.46 6.36 -23.95
C GLU A 29 11.38 5.26 -23.91
N ALA A 30 11.78 3.98 -24.03
CA ALA A 30 10.84 2.87 -23.90
C ALA A 30 10.21 2.78 -22.52
N TYR A 31 11.00 2.99 -21.44
CA TYR A 31 10.49 3.03 -20.07
C TYR A 31 9.51 4.19 -19.87
N GLN A 32 9.84 5.37 -20.36
CA GLN A 32 8.96 6.54 -20.26
C GLN A 32 7.64 6.33 -21.01
N ARG A 33 7.67 5.80 -22.23
CA ARG A 33 6.44 5.47 -22.98
C ARG A 33 5.57 4.45 -22.27
N LEU A 34 6.18 3.42 -21.67
CA LEU A 34 5.46 2.41 -20.92
C LEU A 34 4.85 2.99 -19.65
N TYR A 35 5.64 3.76 -18.90
CA TYR A 35 5.18 4.48 -17.71
C TYR A 35 3.97 5.37 -18.02
N THR A 36 4.05 6.18 -19.08
CA THR A 36 2.93 7.05 -19.51
C THR A 36 1.66 6.27 -19.79
N ARG A 37 1.76 5.14 -20.53
CA ARG A 37 0.60 4.28 -20.82
C ARG A 37 -0.02 3.68 -19.56
N VAL A 38 0.80 3.20 -18.64
CA VAL A 38 0.34 2.68 -17.35
C VAL A 38 -0.42 3.77 -16.59
N ARG A 39 0.14 4.98 -16.54
CA ARG A 39 -0.48 6.13 -15.86
C ARG A 39 -1.82 6.54 -16.47
N GLU A 40 -1.92 6.62 -17.79
CA GLU A 40 -3.18 6.89 -18.48
C GLU A 40 -4.25 5.84 -18.16
N ARG A 41 -3.86 4.56 -18.09
CA ARG A 41 -4.78 3.49 -17.73
C ARG A 41 -5.20 3.59 -16.25
N ARG A 42 -4.25 3.87 -15.35
CA ARG A 42 -4.54 4.09 -13.92
C ARG A 42 -5.51 5.24 -13.72
N ALA A 43 -5.36 6.36 -14.41
CA ALA A 43 -6.25 7.51 -14.31
C ALA A 43 -7.72 7.13 -14.62
N ARG A 44 -7.98 6.28 -15.63
CA ARG A 44 -9.34 5.79 -15.93
C ARG A 44 -9.90 4.91 -14.81
N ILE A 45 -9.07 4.07 -14.19
CA ILE A 45 -9.47 3.23 -13.05
C ILE A 45 -9.80 4.12 -11.84
N ASP A 46 -8.97 5.12 -11.56
CA ASP A 46 -9.15 6.02 -10.45
C ASP A 46 -10.41 6.89 -10.62
N GLU A 47 -10.70 7.35 -11.84
CA GLU A 47 -11.96 8.04 -12.14
C GLU A 47 -13.18 7.14 -11.89
N ALA A 48 -13.16 5.91 -12.41
CA ALA A 48 -14.25 4.96 -12.23
C ALA A 48 -14.44 4.56 -10.76
N PHE A 49 -13.34 4.37 -10.04
CA PHE A 49 -13.35 4.11 -8.60
C PHE A 49 -13.93 5.29 -7.81
N ALA A 50 -13.47 6.51 -8.09
CA ALA A 50 -13.93 7.73 -7.42
C ALA A 50 -15.44 7.93 -7.59
N ARG A 51 -15.98 7.74 -8.81
CA ARG A 51 -17.42 7.81 -9.09
C ARG A 51 -18.21 6.79 -8.26
N ARG A 52 -17.71 5.56 -8.14
CA ARG A 52 -18.36 4.50 -7.36
C ARG A 52 -18.30 4.79 -5.86
N VAL A 53 -17.17 5.26 -5.35
CA VAL A 53 -17.02 5.63 -3.94
C VAL A 53 -17.90 6.81 -3.59
N ALA A 54 -17.96 7.85 -4.43
CA ALA A 54 -18.81 9.01 -4.23
C ALA A 54 -20.30 8.61 -4.16
N ALA A 55 -20.80 7.86 -5.16
CA ALA A 55 -22.18 7.39 -5.18
C ALA A 55 -22.50 6.47 -3.99
N TRP A 56 -21.58 5.60 -3.59
CA TRP A 56 -21.77 4.74 -2.42
C TRP A 56 -21.81 5.54 -1.12
N THR A 57 -20.90 6.54 -0.96
CA THR A 57 -20.85 7.37 0.25
C THR A 57 -22.10 8.21 0.45
N GLU A 58 -22.73 8.64 -0.65
CA GLU A 58 -23.97 9.43 -0.61
C GLU A 58 -25.18 8.64 -0.10
N VAL A 59 -25.29 7.35 -0.47
CA VAL A 59 -26.49 6.54 -0.18
C VAL A 59 -26.34 5.59 1.00
N SER A 60 -25.13 5.17 1.33
CA SER A 60 -24.89 4.17 2.38
C SER A 60 -23.47 4.23 2.92
N SER A 61 -23.34 4.63 4.16
CA SER A 61 -22.05 4.65 4.86
C SER A 61 -21.72 3.35 5.57
N HIS A 62 -22.63 2.39 5.64
CA HIS A 62 -22.46 1.15 6.39
C HIS A 62 -22.71 -0.08 5.52
N THR A 63 -21.72 -0.95 5.44
CA THR A 63 -21.84 -2.27 4.83
C THR A 63 -20.94 -3.26 5.56
N ASP A 64 -21.45 -4.46 5.77
CA ASP A 64 -20.65 -5.57 6.31
C ASP A 64 -19.81 -6.26 5.23
N GLU A 65 -19.96 -5.90 3.97
CA GLU A 65 -19.23 -6.50 2.86
C GLU A 65 -17.83 -5.90 2.67
N LEU A 66 -17.69 -4.58 2.92
CA LEU A 66 -16.43 -3.87 2.75
C LEU A 66 -15.65 -3.79 4.06
N LEU A 67 -14.34 -3.91 3.94
CA LEU A 67 -13.43 -3.56 5.01
C LEU A 67 -13.20 -2.05 4.96
N LEU A 68 -13.41 -1.38 6.09
CA LEU A 68 -13.33 0.07 6.25
C LEU A 68 -12.35 0.39 7.37
N ALA A 69 -11.75 1.58 7.36
CA ALA A 69 -10.83 2.01 8.42
C ALA A 69 -11.45 1.79 9.81
N GLU A 70 -12.67 2.28 10.01
CA GLU A 70 -13.40 2.23 11.29
C GLU A 70 -13.86 0.83 11.71
N ASN A 71 -13.87 -0.17 10.81
CA ASN A 71 -14.26 -1.54 11.19
C ASN A 71 -13.06 -2.53 11.17
N LEU A 72 -11.87 -2.05 10.82
CA LEU A 72 -10.67 -2.89 10.64
C LEU A 72 -10.28 -3.62 11.95
N LEU A 73 -10.21 -2.91 13.08
CA LEU A 73 -9.92 -3.55 14.36
C LEU A 73 -10.92 -4.65 14.67
N LYS A 74 -12.22 -4.41 14.50
CA LYS A 74 -13.28 -5.38 14.76
C LYS A 74 -13.18 -6.60 13.84
N ARG A 75 -12.88 -6.40 12.55
CA ARG A 75 -12.98 -7.45 11.53
C ARG A 75 -11.68 -8.21 11.29
N ILE A 76 -10.54 -7.60 11.61
CA ILE A 76 -9.21 -8.18 11.42
C ILE A 76 -8.51 -8.42 12.75
N ALA A 77 -8.36 -7.38 13.59
CA ALA A 77 -7.54 -7.52 14.80
C ALA A 77 -8.22 -8.34 15.89
N VAL A 78 -9.55 -8.23 16.06
CA VAL A 78 -10.30 -9.02 17.06
C VAL A 78 -10.25 -10.52 16.78
N PRO A 79 -10.47 -11.05 15.55
CA PRO A 79 -10.29 -12.47 15.26
C PRO A 79 -8.88 -12.99 15.58
N VAL A 80 -7.84 -12.24 15.24
CA VAL A 80 -6.46 -12.58 15.59
C VAL A 80 -6.25 -12.57 17.11
N ALA A 81 -6.76 -11.55 17.81
CA ALA A 81 -6.64 -11.40 19.24
C ALA A 81 -7.35 -12.51 20.05
N LYS A 82 -8.30 -13.24 19.45
CA LYS A 82 -8.92 -14.42 20.07
C LYS A 82 -7.94 -15.57 20.23
N GLN A 83 -6.96 -15.67 19.35
CA GLN A 83 -5.89 -16.65 19.45
C GLN A 83 -4.80 -16.13 20.38
N GLN A 84 -4.25 -14.95 20.06
CA GLN A 84 -3.23 -14.28 20.85
C GLN A 84 -3.25 -12.77 20.53
N ALA A 85 -2.96 -11.91 21.52
CA ALA A 85 -2.95 -10.46 21.32
C ALA A 85 -1.90 -10.06 20.26
N PRO A 86 -2.30 -9.37 19.17
CA PRO A 86 -1.38 -9.00 18.09
C PRO A 86 -0.53 -7.77 18.43
N LEU A 87 0.61 -7.63 17.73
CA LEU A 87 1.28 -6.38 17.50
C LEU A 87 0.71 -5.75 16.22
N ILE A 88 0.08 -4.60 16.32
CA ILE A 88 -0.44 -3.83 15.19
C ILE A 88 0.62 -2.79 14.82
N ILE A 89 1.20 -2.87 13.64
CA ILE A 89 2.16 -1.89 13.12
C ILE A 89 1.44 -1.05 12.06
N LEU A 90 1.21 0.22 12.36
CA LEU A 90 0.61 1.17 11.46
C LEU A 90 1.71 2.02 10.83
N LEU A 91 1.90 1.87 9.51
CA LEU A 91 2.78 2.73 8.72
C LEU A 91 1.96 3.85 8.10
N ASP A 92 2.09 5.06 8.65
CA ASP A 92 1.36 6.25 8.20
C ASP A 92 1.69 6.54 6.73
N GLY A 93 0.66 6.62 5.89
CA GLY A 93 0.79 6.88 4.47
C GLY A 93 1.26 5.70 3.59
N MET A 94 1.33 4.47 4.12
CA MET A 94 1.76 3.30 3.34
C MET A 94 0.74 2.95 2.25
N SER A 95 1.11 3.15 0.99
CA SER A 95 0.30 2.70 -0.15
C SER A 95 0.34 1.18 -0.35
N ALA A 96 -0.56 0.65 -1.16
CA ALA A 96 -0.58 -0.75 -1.53
C ALA A 96 0.71 -1.19 -2.26
N GLU A 97 1.33 -0.30 -3.03
CA GLU A 97 2.64 -0.49 -3.68
C GLU A 97 3.74 -0.78 -2.64
N VAL A 98 3.80 0.02 -1.58
CA VAL A 98 4.77 -0.15 -0.48
C VAL A 98 4.48 -1.45 0.26
N ALA A 99 3.21 -1.73 0.53
CA ALA A 99 2.80 -2.92 1.26
C ALA A 99 3.17 -4.24 0.57
N VAL A 100 3.05 -4.32 -0.77
CA VAL A 100 3.46 -5.54 -1.49
C VAL A 100 4.97 -5.75 -1.45
N GLN A 101 5.78 -4.68 -1.45
CA GLN A 101 7.24 -4.77 -1.29
C GLN A 101 7.63 -5.27 0.11
N LEU A 102 7.00 -4.71 1.16
CA LEU A 102 7.25 -5.12 2.54
C LEU A 102 6.77 -6.54 2.81
N GLY A 103 5.61 -6.92 2.24
CA GLY A 103 5.09 -8.28 2.36
C GLY A 103 6.04 -9.34 1.80
N GLU A 104 6.65 -9.09 0.62
CA GLU A 104 7.69 -9.96 0.08
C GLU A 104 8.93 -10.03 0.99
N ASP A 105 9.38 -8.89 1.49
CA ASP A 105 10.58 -8.80 2.33
C ASP A 105 10.39 -9.54 3.67
N ILE A 106 9.18 -9.42 4.28
CA ILE A 106 8.82 -10.14 5.50
C ILE A 106 8.71 -11.65 5.22
N ALA A 107 8.04 -12.05 4.13
CA ALA A 107 7.92 -13.45 3.75
C ALA A 107 9.31 -14.09 3.47
N ALA A 108 10.22 -13.36 2.82
CA ALA A 108 11.58 -13.81 2.55
C ALA A 108 12.43 -14.03 3.81
N SER A 109 12.07 -13.40 4.94
CA SER A 109 12.76 -13.63 6.23
C SER A 109 12.55 -15.03 6.80
N GLY A 110 11.46 -15.71 6.40
CA GLY A 110 11.07 -17.01 6.93
C GLY A 110 10.59 -17.01 8.39
N GLN A 111 10.49 -15.83 9.03
CA GLN A 111 10.06 -15.70 10.42
C GLN A 111 8.54 -15.77 10.60
N PHE A 112 7.79 -15.45 9.55
CA PHE A 112 6.34 -15.33 9.61
C PHE A 112 5.66 -16.04 8.44
N ILE A 113 4.43 -16.44 8.67
CA ILE A 113 3.51 -16.99 7.67
C ILE A 113 2.44 -15.92 7.42
N GLU A 114 2.31 -15.46 6.18
CA GLU A 114 1.23 -14.56 5.82
C GLU A 114 -0.10 -15.30 5.73
N VAL A 115 -1.15 -14.72 6.30
CA VAL A 115 -2.49 -15.29 6.35
C VAL A 115 -3.55 -14.28 5.96
N ALA A 116 -4.68 -14.77 5.47
CA ALA A 116 -5.84 -13.95 5.16
C ALA A 116 -7.13 -14.70 5.49
N ARG A 117 -8.25 -13.97 5.50
CA ARG A 117 -9.56 -14.59 5.57
C ARG A 117 -9.80 -15.47 4.34
N SER A 118 -10.35 -16.67 4.55
CA SER A 118 -10.56 -17.66 3.48
C SER A 118 -11.29 -17.04 2.29
N ASP A 119 -10.84 -17.38 1.09
CA ASP A 119 -11.38 -16.91 -0.20
C ASP A 119 -11.25 -15.38 -0.47
N ARG A 120 -10.48 -14.66 0.35
CA ARG A 120 -10.33 -13.20 0.19
C ARG A 120 -8.97 -12.77 -0.36
N GLY A 121 -7.91 -13.55 -0.17
CA GLY A 121 -6.54 -13.17 -0.46
C GLY A 121 -6.10 -11.96 0.37
N ARG A 122 -5.09 -11.22 -0.08
CA ARG A 122 -4.73 -9.94 0.56
C ARG A 122 -5.89 -8.95 0.44
N GLU A 123 -6.32 -8.40 1.56
CA GLU A 123 -7.42 -7.44 1.60
C GLU A 123 -6.91 -6.01 1.67
N GLY A 124 -7.74 -5.10 1.19
CA GLY A 124 -7.59 -3.68 1.44
C GLY A 124 -8.85 -3.14 2.09
N ALA A 125 -8.68 -2.22 3.03
CA ALA A 125 -9.76 -1.45 3.61
C ALA A 125 -9.92 -0.11 2.87
N LEU A 126 -11.07 0.54 2.99
CA LEU A 126 -11.24 1.91 2.50
C LEU A 126 -10.97 2.91 3.63
N ALA A 127 -10.13 3.89 3.35
CA ALA A 127 -9.90 5.05 4.20
C ALA A 127 -11.17 5.88 4.38
N THR A 128 -11.16 6.80 5.32
CA THR A 128 -12.19 7.85 5.44
C THR A 128 -12.04 8.90 4.34
N LEU A 129 -12.96 9.81 4.25
CA LEU A 129 -12.87 10.99 3.37
C LEU A 129 -12.83 12.28 4.22
N PRO A 130 -11.83 13.12 4.02
CA PRO A 130 -10.63 12.92 3.18
C PRO A 130 -9.74 11.79 3.73
N SER A 131 -8.90 11.20 2.86
CA SER A 131 -7.93 10.17 3.24
C SER A 131 -6.69 10.79 3.90
N ILE A 132 -6.88 11.34 5.09
CA ILE A 132 -5.86 12.01 5.89
C ILE A 132 -5.72 11.41 7.28
N THR A 133 -4.57 11.58 7.86
CA THR A 133 -4.19 11.03 9.17
C THR A 133 -5.21 11.35 10.26
N THR A 134 -5.60 12.61 10.43
CA THR A 134 -6.52 13.04 11.50
C THR A 134 -7.93 12.44 11.39
N CYS A 135 -8.34 11.99 10.22
CA CYS A 135 -9.62 11.34 9.98
C CYS A 135 -9.48 9.80 9.96
N SER A 136 -8.60 9.30 9.13
CA SER A 136 -8.54 7.86 8.84
C SER A 136 -7.82 7.07 9.94
N ARG A 137 -6.69 7.57 10.47
CA ARG A 137 -5.98 6.91 11.56
C ARG A 137 -6.79 6.96 12.87
N ALA A 138 -7.38 8.12 13.18
CA ALA A 138 -8.26 8.22 14.34
C ALA A 138 -9.42 7.23 14.25
N SER A 139 -10.12 7.16 13.09
CA SER A 139 -11.23 6.21 12.88
C SER A 139 -10.77 4.76 12.98
N LEU A 140 -9.60 4.42 12.43
CA LEU A 140 -9.02 3.08 12.50
C LEU A 140 -8.71 2.66 13.95
N LEU A 141 -8.02 3.52 14.70
CA LEU A 141 -7.57 3.19 16.05
C LEU A 141 -8.68 3.27 17.10
N CYS A 142 -9.68 4.12 16.89
CA CYS A 142 -10.82 4.26 17.81
C CYS A 142 -11.96 3.27 17.53
N GLY A 143 -12.09 2.78 16.29
CA GLY A 143 -13.17 1.89 15.85
C GLY A 143 -14.38 2.57 15.24
N PRO A 144 -14.97 3.66 15.76
CA PRO A 144 -15.99 4.44 15.04
C PRO A 144 -15.36 5.53 14.15
N LEU A 145 -16.14 6.02 13.17
CA LEU A 145 -15.81 7.22 12.42
C LEU A 145 -15.58 8.39 13.38
N THR A 146 -14.39 8.97 13.35
CA THR A 146 -14.03 10.08 14.20
C THR A 146 -12.85 10.87 13.61
N THR A 147 -12.66 12.06 14.13
CA THR A 147 -11.46 12.88 13.90
C THR A 147 -10.72 13.08 15.21
N GLY A 148 -9.40 13.16 15.16
CA GLY A 148 -8.63 13.40 16.37
C GLY A 148 -7.13 13.34 16.17
N GLY A 149 -6.40 13.58 17.24
CA GLY A 149 -4.94 13.48 17.32
C GLY A 149 -4.50 12.32 18.21
N GLN A 150 -3.21 12.28 18.52
CA GLN A 150 -2.58 11.17 19.27
C GLN A 150 -3.23 10.90 20.64
N SER A 151 -3.73 11.93 21.34
CA SER A 151 -4.44 11.78 22.63
C SER A 151 -5.77 11.04 22.45
N ASP A 152 -6.52 11.42 21.43
CA ASP A 152 -7.82 10.82 21.11
C ASP A 152 -7.65 9.38 20.64
N GLU A 153 -6.64 9.14 19.81
CA GLU A 153 -6.27 7.80 19.32
C GLU A 153 -5.91 6.86 20.50
N ARG A 154 -5.11 7.32 21.48
CA ARG A 154 -4.79 6.52 22.68
C ARG A 154 -6.03 6.19 23.50
N ALA A 155 -6.85 7.20 23.77
CA ALA A 155 -8.06 7.02 24.55
C ALA A 155 -9.07 6.08 23.83
N GLY A 156 -9.25 6.29 22.52
CA GLY A 156 -10.13 5.49 21.69
C GLY A 156 -9.66 4.03 21.56
N PHE A 157 -8.37 3.81 21.31
CA PHE A 157 -7.78 2.48 21.23
C PHE A 157 -7.95 1.69 22.54
N ALA A 158 -7.65 2.31 23.67
CA ALA A 158 -7.88 1.72 24.98
C ALA A 158 -9.37 1.45 25.25
N ALA A 159 -10.27 2.34 24.83
CA ALA A 159 -11.71 2.17 24.98
C ALA A 159 -12.24 1.01 24.10
N PHE A 160 -11.73 0.89 22.88
CA PHE A 160 -12.08 -0.20 21.97
C PHE A 160 -11.73 -1.57 22.58
N TRP A 161 -10.48 -1.76 23.04
CA TRP A 161 -10.03 -3.06 23.54
C TRP A 161 -10.64 -3.44 24.89
N ARG A 162 -11.04 -2.48 25.72
CA ARG A 162 -11.83 -2.78 26.93
C ARG A 162 -13.19 -3.38 26.63
N LYS A 163 -13.76 -3.16 25.44
CA LYS A 163 -15.10 -3.62 25.04
C LYS A 163 -15.06 -4.65 23.89
N ALA A 164 -13.88 -5.05 23.45
CA ALA A 164 -13.74 -5.91 22.28
C ALA A 164 -14.37 -7.29 22.51
N ALA A 165 -14.94 -7.86 21.44
CA ALA A 165 -15.57 -9.17 21.46
C ALA A 165 -14.60 -10.35 21.68
N ALA A 166 -13.30 -10.10 21.67
CA ALA A 166 -12.25 -11.07 22.05
C ALA A 166 -12.07 -11.22 23.57
N GLY A 167 -12.88 -10.52 24.38
CA GLY A 167 -12.67 -10.28 25.79
C GLY A 167 -11.96 -8.93 26.03
N ALA A 168 -12.17 -8.33 27.20
CA ALA A 168 -11.45 -7.12 27.57
C ALA A 168 -9.96 -7.42 27.67
N ARG A 169 -9.15 -6.69 26.89
CA ARG A 169 -7.69 -6.84 26.91
C ARG A 169 -7.01 -5.53 27.29
N PRO A 170 -5.92 -5.57 28.04
CA PRO A 170 -5.03 -4.42 28.17
C PRO A 170 -4.49 -4.04 26.80
N SER A 171 -4.23 -2.75 26.60
CA SER A 171 -3.71 -2.28 25.32
C SER A 171 -2.75 -1.11 25.52
N ALA A 172 -1.74 -1.02 24.65
CA ALA A 172 -0.80 0.08 24.58
C ALA A 172 -0.70 0.60 23.15
N LEU A 173 -0.52 1.91 23.00
CA LEU A 173 -0.30 2.57 21.72
C LEU A 173 0.94 3.46 21.83
N PHE A 174 1.95 3.16 21.00
CA PHE A 174 3.20 3.90 20.92
C PHE A 174 3.34 4.60 19.56
N TYR A 175 4.02 5.74 19.57
CA TYR A 175 4.35 6.49 18.36
C TYR A 175 5.85 6.47 18.10
N GLN A 176 6.26 6.69 16.86
CA GLN A 176 7.64 6.65 16.38
C GLN A 176 8.63 7.38 17.32
N ARG A 177 8.27 8.56 17.83
CA ARG A 177 9.11 9.33 18.74
C ARG A 177 9.44 8.61 20.05
N GLU A 178 8.54 7.75 20.54
CA GLU A 178 8.74 6.97 21.76
C GLU A 178 9.69 5.80 21.54
N LEU A 179 9.82 5.33 20.29
CA LEU A 179 10.76 4.29 19.92
C LEU A 179 12.21 4.79 19.77
N ALA A 180 12.40 6.10 19.65
CA ALA A 180 13.72 6.71 19.42
C ALA A 180 14.60 6.78 20.68
N THR A 181 14.04 6.53 21.87
CA THR A 181 14.74 6.70 23.15
C THR A 181 15.67 5.53 23.54
N GLY A 182 15.63 4.43 22.80
CA GLY A 182 16.50 3.28 23.01
C GLY A 182 17.90 3.43 22.40
N PRO A 183 18.95 2.87 23.01
CA PRO A 183 20.30 2.92 22.46
C PRO A 183 20.41 2.07 21.18
N GLY A 184 20.92 2.65 20.10
CA GLY A 184 21.07 1.98 18.81
C GLY A 184 19.74 1.52 18.22
N ASP A 185 19.68 0.30 17.70
CA ASP A 185 18.46 -0.27 17.11
C ASP A 185 17.52 -0.94 18.12
N ARG A 186 17.82 -0.92 19.41
CA ARG A 186 16.96 -1.52 20.43
C ARG A 186 15.69 -0.71 20.63
N LEU A 187 14.62 -1.41 21.02
CA LEU A 187 13.40 -0.77 21.52
C LEU A 187 13.61 -0.28 22.95
N PRO A 188 12.90 0.76 23.38
CA PRO A 188 12.79 1.12 24.80
C PRO A 188 12.24 -0.05 25.62
N ALA A 189 12.68 -0.17 26.88
CA ALA A 189 12.34 -1.31 27.73
C ALA A 189 10.83 -1.47 28.00
N ASP A 190 10.10 -0.37 28.07
CA ASP A 190 8.63 -0.36 28.22
C ASP A 190 7.91 -0.85 26.98
N VAL A 191 8.40 -0.51 25.78
CA VAL A 191 7.88 -1.00 24.50
C VAL A 191 8.19 -2.50 24.35
N GLU A 192 9.42 -2.92 24.65
CA GLU A 192 9.82 -4.31 24.59
C GLU A 192 9.00 -5.16 25.58
N ALA A 193 8.83 -4.72 26.81
CA ALA A 193 8.00 -5.37 27.82
C ALA A 193 6.52 -5.47 27.40
N ALA A 194 5.98 -4.43 26.76
CA ALA A 194 4.61 -4.46 26.24
C ALA A 194 4.45 -5.46 25.08
N ILE A 195 5.48 -5.61 24.23
CA ILE A 195 5.45 -6.61 23.14
C ILE A 195 5.63 -8.01 23.71
N ASP A 196 6.41 -8.22 24.74
CA ASP A 196 6.62 -9.53 25.38
C ASP A 196 5.38 -10.00 26.18
N ASP A 197 4.51 -9.10 26.63
CA ASP A 197 3.22 -9.42 27.25
C ASP A 197 2.18 -9.82 26.21
N THR A 198 2.05 -11.12 25.96
CA THR A 198 1.16 -11.69 24.93
C THR A 198 -0.34 -11.58 25.24
N GLU A 199 -0.72 -11.09 26.42
CA GLU A 199 -2.12 -10.76 26.74
C GLU A 199 -2.50 -9.31 26.37
N GLN A 200 -1.51 -8.43 26.26
CA GLN A 200 -1.70 -7.02 25.93
C GLN A 200 -1.69 -6.81 24.41
N VAL A 201 -2.71 -6.16 23.86
CA VAL A 201 -2.67 -5.70 22.46
C VAL A 201 -1.79 -4.46 22.35
N VAL A 202 -0.80 -4.50 21.47
CA VAL A 202 0.11 -3.38 21.26
C VAL A 202 -0.08 -2.82 19.85
N ALA A 203 -0.19 -1.50 19.75
CA ALA A 203 -0.11 -0.81 18.47
C ALA A 203 1.09 0.14 18.44
N VAL A 204 1.76 0.22 17.30
CA VAL A 204 2.89 1.12 17.05
C VAL A 204 2.63 1.89 15.77
N VAL A 205 2.75 3.22 15.82
CA VAL A 205 2.61 4.12 14.66
C VAL A 205 3.99 4.60 14.22
N LEU A 206 4.33 4.35 12.95
CA LEU A 206 5.55 4.79 12.29
C LEU A 206 5.20 5.75 11.15
N ASN A 207 5.68 7.00 11.21
CA ASN A 207 5.36 8.04 10.22
C ASN A 207 6.36 8.12 9.06
N ILE A 208 7.26 7.16 8.94
CA ILE A 208 8.43 7.27 8.06
C ILE A 208 8.07 7.40 6.57
N VAL A 209 6.92 6.83 6.15
CA VAL A 209 6.46 6.95 4.76
C VAL A 209 5.96 8.38 4.53
N ASP A 210 5.08 8.89 5.38
CA ASP A 210 4.55 10.25 5.28
C ASP A 210 5.65 11.31 5.44
N ASP A 211 6.56 11.15 6.39
CA ASP A 211 7.74 12.02 6.56
C ASP A 211 8.59 12.09 5.29
N SER A 212 8.76 10.97 4.58
CA SER A 212 9.50 10.91 3.31
C SER A 212 8.80 11.68 2.19
N LEU A 213 7.47 11.62 2.13
CA LEU A 213 6.66 12.38 1.18
C LEU A 213 6.77 13.90 1.44
N ALA A 214 6.84 14.29 2.70
CA ALA A 214 6.94 15.70 3.10
C ALA A 214 8.31 16.32 2.78
N THR A 215 9.41 15.55 2.84
CA THR A 215 10.79 16.05 2.69
C THR A 215 11.26 16.25 1.25
N GLY A 216 10.51 15.81 0.25
CA GLY A 216 10.76 16.10 -1.16
C GLY A 216 11.88 15.29 -1.82
N ARG A 217 12.31 14.18 -1.25
CA ARG A 217 13.36 13.31 -1.81
C ARG A 217 12.80 11.97 -2.27
N GLU A 218 12.30 11.91 -3.50
CA GLU A 218 11.84 10.64 -4.09
C GLU A 218 13.00 9.67 -4.37
N SER A 219 14.19 10.16 -4.68
CA SER A 219 15.35 9.33 -5.06
C SER A 219 15.79 8.31 -4.01
N ASP A 220 15.51 8.57 -2.72
CA ASP A 220 15.87 7.67 -1.62
C ASP A 220 14.80 6.62 -1.31
N THR A 221 13.59 6.76 -1.88
CA THR A 221 12.41 5.96 -1.53
C THR A 221 11.95 4.96 -2.60
N ALA A 222 12.68 4.85 -3.71
CA ALA A 222 12.30 3.98 -4.84
C ALA A 222 12.15 2.49 -4.48
N THR A 223 12.68 2.06 -3.33
CA THR A 223 12.58 0.68 -2.86
C THR A 223 12.36 0.64 -1.36
N TRP A 224 11.15 0.30 -0.96
CA TRP A 224 10.79 0.11 0.44
C TRP A 224 11.21 -1.28 0.92
N ARG A 225 12.09 -1.32 1.91
CA ARG A 225 12.57 -2.55 2.54
C ARG A 225 12.41 -2.45 4.05
N VAL A 226 12.16 -3.59 4.71
CA VAL A 226 11.99 -3.65 6.18
C VAL A 226 13.15 -2.95 6.91
N HIS A 227 14.38 -3.14 6.48
CA HIS A 227 15.56 -2.53 7.11
C HIS A 227 15.70 -1.02 6.88
N ARG A 228 14.94 -0.43 5.94
CA ARG A 228 14.94 1.02 5.65
C ARG A 228 13.86 1.77 6.43
N ILE A 229 12.92 1.06 7.02
CA ILE A 229 11.81 1.66 7.78
C ILE A 229 12.16 1.65 9.27
N GLY A 230 12.89 2.66 9.72
CA GLY A 230 13.16 2.92 11.15
C GLY A 230 13.30 1.68 12.02
N LYS A 231 12.43 1.53 13.01
CA LYS A 231 12.43 0.39 13.94
C LYS A 231 11.61 -0.84 13.44
N LEU A 232 11.13 -0.86 12.19
CA LEU A 232 10.24 -1.92 11.71
C LEU A 232 10.87 -3.32 11.86
N ARG A 233 12.15 -3.46 11.47
CA ARG A 233 12.85 -4.74 11.62
C ARG A 233 12.92 -5.17 13.09
N THR A 234 13.29 -4.27 13.97
CA THR A 234 13.41 -4.58 15.42
C THR A 234 12.04 -4.93 16.01
N LEU A 235 10.97 -4.26 15.60
CA LEU A 235 9.59 -4.61 16.01
C LEU A 235 9.21 -6.02 15.56
N LEU A 236 9.50 -6.37 14.30
CA LEU A 236 9.23 -7.71 13.75
C LEU A 236 10.06 -8.79 14.47
N ASP A 237 11.36 -8.56 14.67
CA ASP A 237 12.24 -9.51 15.37
C ASP A 237 11.80 -9.70 16.84
N THR A 238 11.34 -8.64 17.52
CA THR A 238 10.81 -8.71 18.88
C THR A 238 9.48 -9.47 18.93
N ALA A 239 8.57 -9.19 18.00
CA ALA A 239 7.30 -9.90 17.88
C ALA A 239 7.51 -11.40 17.60
N HIS A 240 8.45 -11.74 16.71
CA HIS A 240 8.79 -13.13 16.41
C HIS A 240 9.33 -13.86 17.65
N ARG A 241 10.27 -13.25 18.40
CA ARG A 241 10.79 -13.81 19.67
C ARG A 241 9.70 -14.02 20.72
N ALA A 242 8.73 -13.10 20.81
CA ALA A 242 7.57 -13.19 21.69
C ALA A 242 6.48 -14.14 21.13
N HIS A 243 6.72 -14.81 20.00
CA HIS A 243 5.76 -15.69 19.31
C HIS A 243 4.43 -14.99 19.03
N ARG A 244 4.46 -13.75 18.58
CA ARG A 244 3.33 -12.83 18.53
C ARG A 244 2.83 -12.59 17.11
N PRO A 245 1.51 -12.65 16.83
CA PRO A 245 0.93 -12.23 15.56
C PRO A 245 1.23 -10.77 15.26
N VAL A 246 1.46 -10.44 14.00
CA VAL A 246 1.69 -9.07 13.52
C VAL A 246 0.62 -8.70 12.50
N ILE A 247 0.03 -7.52 12.66
CA ILE A 247 -0.87 -6.90 11.68
C ILE A 247 -0.18 -5.64 11.17
N LEU A 248 0.24 -5.66 9.89
CA LEU A 248 0.82 -4.52 9.22
C LEU A 248 -0.28 -3.81 8.43
N VAL A 249 -0.49 -2.53 8.71
CA VAL A 249 -1.61 -1.75 8.17
C VAL A 249 -1.20 -0.31 7.95
N SER A 250 -1.98 0.44 7.19
CA SER A 250 -1.89 1.90 7.06
C SER A 250 -3.19 2.56 7.45
N ASP A 251 -3.21 3.86 7.55
CA ASP A 251 -4.41 4.68 7.70
C ASP A 251 -4.90 5.24 6.36
N HIS A 252 -4.00 5.49 5.42
CA HIS A 252 -4.24 5.86 4.02
C HIS A 252 -3.00 5.52 3.19
N GLY A 253 -3.11 5.66 1.87
CA GLY A 253 -1.96 5.60 0.99
C GLY A 253 -1.57 7.00 0.48
N HIS A 254 -0.84 7.05 -0.64
CA HIS A 254 -0.36 8.29 -1.22
C HIS A 254 -0.23 8.20 -2.74
N VAL A 255 -0.11 9.37 -3.38
CA VAL A 255 0.28 9.53 -4.78
C VAL A 255 1.58 10.31 -4.85
N TRP A 256 2.43 9.97 -5.83
CA TRP A 256 3.71 10.63 -6.06
C TRP A 256 3.58 11.92 -6.88
N ASP A 257 4.39 12.93 -6.58
CA ASP A 257 4.59 14.13 -7.42
C ASP A 257 5.70 13.84 -8.45
N ARG A 258 5.39 13.08 -9.50
CA ARG A 258 6.36 12.63 -10.51
C ARG A 258 6.38 13.45 -11.78
N ASP A 259 5.41 14.33 -11.98
CA ASP A 259 5.22 15.05 -13.22
C ASP A 259 4.98 16.55 -13.02
N GLU A 260 4.60 17.24 -14.09
CA GLU A 260 4.12 18.60 -14.07
C GLU A 260 2.76 18.71 -13.36
N ASN A 261 2.79 18.51 -12.05
CA ASN A 261 1.59 18.59 -11.25
C ASN A 261 0.99 19.98 -11.29
N ARG A 262 -0.26 20.03 -11.68
CA ARG A 262 -1.03 21.27 -11.73
C ARG A 262 -1.46 21.64 -10.31
N LYS A 263 -0.98 22.77 -9.83
CA LYS A 263 -1.65 23.45 -8.73
C LYS A 263 -2.92 24.10 -9.30
N THR A 264 -4.10 23.59 -8.95
CA THR A 264 -5.36 24.06 -9.56
C THR A 264 -6.04 25.17 -8.78
N SER A 265 -5.79 25.26 -7.48
CA SER A 265 -6.33 26.31 -6.59
C SER A 265 -5.50 26.39 -5.32
N ASP A 266 -5.70 27.45 -4.52
CA ASP A 266 -5.25 27.46 -3.14
C ASP A 266 -6.26 26.73 -2.29
N GLY A 267 -5.83 25.68 -1.56
CA GLY A 267 -6.65 24.91 -0.65
C GLY A 267 -6.04 24.87 0.75
N GLU A 268 -6.85 24.59 1.75
CA GLU A 268 -6.41 24.41 3.13
C GLU A 268 -5.60 23.12 3.29
N ALA A 269 -5.86 22.14 2.46
CA ALA A 269 -5.20 20.84 2.44
C ALA A 269 -4.64 20.49 1.06
N ALA A 270 -3.73 19.51 1.01
CA ALA A 270 -3.02 19.17 -0.22
C ALA A 270 -3.93 18.57 -1.30
N ARG A 271 -4.95 17.80 -0.91
CA ARG A 271 -5.75 16.98 -1.81
C ARG A 271 -7.26 16.98 -1.49
N TYR A 272 -7.76 17.93 -0.74
CA TYR A 272 -9.21 18.20 -0.64
C TYR A 272 -9.49 19.68 -0.42
N ARG A 273 -10.69 20.10 -0.78
CA ARG A 273 -11.18 21.49 -0.65
C ARG A 273 -12.70 21.51 -0.60
N THR A 274 -13.28 22.65 -0.37
CA THR A 274 -14.71 22.91 -0.54
C THR A 274 -15.00 23.56 -1.89
N GLY A 275 -16.26 23.62 -2.32
CA GLY A 275 -16.70 24.30 -3.53
C GLY A 275 -17.12 23.35 -4.65
N THR A 276 -17.03 23.81 -5.91
CA THR A 276 -17.46 23.05 -7.10
C THR A 276 -16.29 22.25 -7.69
N PRO A 277 -16.48 20.98 -8.09
CA PRO A 277 -15.42 20.18 -8.70
C PRO A 277 -15.07 20.69 -10.10
N HIS A 278 -13.77 20.61 -10.44
CA HIS A 278 -13.23 20.83 -11.77
C HIS A 278 -12.86 19.51 -12.43
N ASP A 279 -12.29 19.56 -13.63
CA ASP A 279 -11.79 18.35 -14.32
C ASP A 279 -10.70 17.64 -13.49
N GLY A 280 -10.83 16.33 -13.32
CA GLY A 280 -9.96 15.52 -12.46
C GLY A 280 -10.39 15.46 -11.00
N GLU A 281 -11.49 16.10 -10.63
CA GLU A 281 -12.04 16.18 -9.28
C GLU A 281 -13.45 15.59 -9.21
N ILE A 282 -13.93 15.31 -8.00
CA ILE A 282 -15.30 14.88 -7.74
C ILE A 282 -15.79 15.46 -6.41
N LEU A 283 -17.07 15.82 -6.35
CA LEU A 283 -17.75 16.15 -5.10
C LEU A 283 -18.18 14.85 -4.40
N VAL A 284 -17.87 14.74 -3.12
CA VAL A 284 -18.30 13.62 -2.29
C VAL A 284 -19.03 14.13 -1.07
N THR A 285 -20.19 13.54 -0.79
CA THR A 285 -21.07 13.91 0.32
C THR A 285 -21.49 12.65 1.08
N GLY A 286 -21.67 12.75 2.39
CA GLY A 286 -22.16 11.67 3.23
C GLY A 286 -21.45 11.54 4.57
N ASP A 287 -21.92 10.61 5.42
CA ASP A 287 -21.46 10.46 6.81
C ASP A 287 -20.00 10.06 6.96
N ARG A 288 -19.40 9.47 5.91
CA ARG A 288 -17.96 9.12 5.88
C ARG A 288 -17.07 10.29 5.51
N VAL A 289 -17.63 11.46 5.18
CA VAL A 289 -16.89 12.68 4.87
C VAL A 289 -16.70 13.48 6.16
N LEU A 290 -15.53 13.36 6.75
CA LEU A 290 -15.22 13.92 8.09
C LEU A 290 -14.65 15.35 8.03
N ALA A 291 -14.82 16.04 6.90
CA ALA A 291 -14.42 17.44 6.70
C ALA A 291 -15.50 18.20 5.93
N GLY A 292 -15.37 19.52 5.84
CA GLY A 292 -16.24 20.37 5.03
C GLY A 292 -17.74 20.28 5.36
N GLY A 293 -18.10 19.90 6.60
CA GLY A 293 -19.50 19.72 6.98
C GLY A 293 -20.16 18.51 6.31
N GLY A 294 -19.40 17.47 5.96
CA GLY A 294 -19.90 16.26 5.29
C GLY A 294 -19.92 16.36 3.75
N SER A 295 -19.27 17.38 3.17
CA SER A 295 -19.19 17.57 1.72
C SER A 295 -17.87 18.20 1.32
N ILE A 296 -17.08 17.53 0.50
CA ILE A 296 -15.77 17.98 0.02
C ILE A 296 -15.58 17.67 -1.46
N VAL A 297 -14.74 18.45 -2.11
CA VAL A 297 -14.20 18.18 -3.43
C VAL A 297 -12.83 17.53 -3.27
N VAL A 298 -12.64 16.38 -3.90
CA VAL A 298 -11.40 15.59 -3.86
C VAL A 298 -10.96 15.22 -5.26
N PRO A 299 -9.66 15.27 -5.59
CA PRO A 299 -9.15 14.83 -6.87
C PRO A 299 -9.01 13.30 -6.89
N TRP A 300 -9.41 12.71 -8.01
CA TRP A 300 -9.04 11.35 -8.39
C TRP A 300 -7.79 11.36 -9.29
N ASP A 301 -7.55 12.48 -10.00
CA ASP A 301 -6.34 12.66 -10.80
C ASP A 301 -5.14 12.93 -9.86
N GLU A 302 -4.18 12.02 -9.87
CA GLU A 302 -2.98 12.10 -9.05
C GLU A 302 -2.10 13.34 -9.33
N ARG A 303 -2.27 13.97 -10.51
CA ARG A 303 -1.53 15.18 -10.92
C ARG A 303 -2.04 16.46 -10.25
N ILE A 304 -3.19 16.44 -9.58
CA ILE A 304 -3.79 17.62 -8.95
C ILE A 304 -3.28 17.77 -7.52
N ARG A 305 -2.88 18.98 -7.17
CA ARG A 305 -2.58 19.39 -5.80
C ARG A 305 -3.07 20.81 -5.55
N TYR A 306 -3.32 21.15 -4.31
CA TYR A 306 -3.77 22.49 -3.90
C TYR A 306 -2.73 23.26 -3.11
N THR A 307 -1.69 22.61 -2.61
CA THR A 307 -0.61 23.19 -1.82
C THR A 307 0.72 23.24 -2.60
N SER A 308 1.76 23.77 -1.98
CA SER A 308 3.12 23.78 -2.52
C SER A 308 3.65 22.38 -2.81
N ARG A 309 4.65 22.29 -3.69
CA ARG A 309 5.24 21.03 -4.16
C ARG A 309 5.90 20.24 -3.04
N ARG A 310 5.63 18.92 -3.02
CA ARG A 310 6.23 17.91 -2.14
C ARG A 310 6.57 16.67 -2.98
N ALA A 311 7.19 15.64 -2.38
CA ALA A 311 7.45 14.38 -3.09
C ALA A 311 6.18 13.58 -3.37
N GLY A 312 5.18 13.70 -2.52
CA GLY A 312 3.89 13.04 -2.69
C GLY A 312 2.80 13.67 -1.84
N TYR A 313 1.58 13.18 -2.02
CA TYR A 313 0.38 13.72 -1.39
C TYR A 313 -0.59 12.62 -1.01
N HIS A 314 -1.48 12.94 -0.07
CA HIS A 314 -2.63 12.15 0.33
C HIS A 314 -3.82 13.08 0.65
N GLY A 315 -5.01 12.50 0.79
CA GLY A 315 -6.25 13.24 1.09
C GLY A 315 -7.28 13.20 -0.04
N GLY A 316 -6.90 12.71 -1.23
CA GLY A 316 -7.76 12.55 -2.38
C GLY A 316 -8.54 11.23 -2.39
N ILE A 317 -9.12 10.92 -3.58
CA ILE A 317 -10.00 9.76 -3.76
C ILE A 317 -9.44 8.74 -4.79
N SER A 318 -8.18 8.81 -5.16
CA SER A 318 -7.55 7.76 -5.98
C SER A 318 -7.49 6.43 -5.23
N THR A 319 -7.39 5.31 -5.96
CA THR A 319 -7.22 4.00 -5.33
C THR A 319 -5.94 3.93 -4.51
N ALA A 320 -4.87 4.60 -4.94
CA ALA A 320 -3.59 4.64 -4.25
C ALA A 320 -3.68 5.36 -2.89
N GLU A 321 -4.58 6.34 -2.73
CA GLU A 321 -4.79 7.08 -1.47
C GLU A 321 -5.83 6.40 -0.58
N MET A 322 -6.91 5.86 -1.17
CA MET A 322 -8.08 5.35 -0.44
C MET A 322 -7.95 3.90 0.02
N VAL A 323 -7.15 3.07 -0.68
CA VAL A 323 -7.07 1.65 -0.33
C VAL A 323 -5.96 1.42 0.69
N ILE A 324 -6.37 1.18 1.92
CA ILE A 324 -5.50 0.81 3.04
C ILE A 324 -5.08 -0.65 2.89
N PRO A 325 -3.80 -0.97 2.75
CA PRO A 325 -3.34 -2.36 2.74
C PRO A 325 -3.46 -3.00 4.13
N VAL A 326 -3.83 -4.28 4.15
CA VAL A 326 -3.92 -5.08 5.38
C VAL A 326 -3.18 -6.39 5.18
N LEU A 327 -2.07 -6.57 5.87
CA LEU A 327 -1.27 -7.78 5.87
C LEU A 327 -1.23 -8.38 7.27
N VAL A 328 -1.47 -9.67 7.39
CA VAL A 328 -1.47 -10.36 8.68
C VAL A 328 -0.45 -11.48 8.65
N PHE A 329 0.41 -11.51 9.64
CA PHE A 329 1.52 -12.42 9.77
C PHE A 329 1.44 -13.19 11.09
N LEU A 330 1.55 -14.51 11.03
CA LEU A 330 1.60 -15.37 12.20
C LEU A 330 3.00 -15.97 12.34
N PRO A 331 3.54 -16.07 13.56
CA PRO A 331 4.79 -16.77 13.80
C PRO A 331 4.61 -18.31 13.63
N ASP A 332 3.39 -18.81 13.85
CA ASP A 332 3.04 -20.22 13.73
C ASP A 332 1.60 -20.42 13.22
N LYS A 333 1.36 -21.57 12.56
CA LYS A 333 0.03 -21.97 12.07
C LYS A 333 -0.97 -22.30 13.19
N GLU A 334 -0.49 -22.63 14.39
CA GLU A 334 -1.35 -22.90 15.53
C GLU A 334 -2.19 -21.68 15.94
N LEU A 335 -1.72 -20.46 15.59
CA LEU A 335 -2.40 -19.20 15.84
C LEU A 335 -3.38 -18.80 14.72
N LEU A 336 -3.66 -19.68 13.76
CA LEU A 336 -4.56 -19.39 12.64
C LEU A 336 -6.00 -19.21 13.14
N PRO A 337 -6.63 -18.02 12.90
CA PRO A 337 -8.02 -17.83 13.30
C PRO A 337 -9.00 -18.68 12.48
N ASP A 338 -10.17 -18.96 13.05
CA ASP A 338 -11.24 -19.66 12.34
C ASP A 338 -11.62 -18.98 11.03
N ARG A 339 -11.74 -19.75 9.95
CA ARG A 339 -12.05 -19.25 8.59
C ARG A 339 -10.96 -18.35 8.00
N TRP A 340 -9.70 -18.56 8.40
CA TRP A 340 -8.53 -17.98 7.77
C TRP A 340 -7.69 -19.06 7.12
N GLU A 341 -6.86 -18.67 6.18
CA GLU A 341 -5.96 -19.57 5.47
C GLU A 341 -4.58 -18.95 5.29
N THR A 342 -3.58 -19.80 5.14
CA THR A 342 -2.23 -19.37 4.76
C THR A 342 -2.23 -18.92 3.31
N LEU A 343 -1.72 -17.72 3.06
CA LEU A 343 -1.57 -17.19 1.71
C LEU A 343 -0.40 -17.87 1.00
N ARG A 344 -0.66 -18.34 -0.22
CA ARG A 344 0.37 -18.82 -1.14
C ARG A 344 0.76 -17.68 -2.09
N PRO A 345 2.02 -17.64 -2.58
CA PRO A 345 2.44 -16.62 -3.55
C PRO A 345 1.47 -16.46 -4.73
N THR A 346 0.94 -17.54 -5.27
CA THR A 346 -0.03 -17.54 -6.36
C THR A 346 -1.37 -16.86 -6.05
N GLN A 347 -1.67 -16.58 -4.79
CA GLN A 347 -2.92 -15.94 -4.36
C GLN A 347 -2.79 -14.42 -4.21
N HIS A 348 -1.56 -13.89 -4.16
CA HIS A 348 -1.32 -12.46 -3.97
C HIS A 348 -0.32 -11.85 -4.95
N GLU A 349 0.40 -12.67 -5.72
CA GLU A 349 1.31 -12.21 -6.76
C GLU A 349 0.68 -12.46 -8.14
N PRO A 350 0.65 -11.47 -9.03
CA PRO A 350 0.16 -11.70 -10.38
C PRO A 350 1.13 -12.59 -11.16
N ALA A 351 0.58 -13.49 -11.98
CA ALA A 351 1.37 -14.48 -12.72
C ALA A 351 2.49 -13.87 -13.59
N TRP A 352 2.33 -12.62 -14.05
CA TRP A 352 3.32 -11.93 -14.87
C TRP A 352 4.53 -11.41 -14.07
N TRP A 353 4.44 -11.28 -12.73
CA TRP A 353 5.49 -10.70 -11.90
C TRP A 353 6.77 -11.56 -11.89
N ASN A 354 6.64 -12.86 -11.70
CA ASN A 354 7.76 -13.81 -11.59
C ASN A 354 8.05 -14.59 -12.89
N GLN A 355 7.44 -14.20 -14.03
CA GLN A 355 7.73 -14.87 -15.29
C GLN A 355 9.11 -14.48 -15.81
N SER A 356 10.04 -15.44 -15.82
CA SER A 356 11.33 -15.29 -16.49
C SER A 356 11.14 -15.08 -17.99
N ILE A 357 11.76 -14.05 -18.54
CA ILE A 357 11.75 -13.73 -19.98
C ILE A 357 12.41 -14.86 -20.78
N ALA A 358 13.31 -15.63 -20.17
CA ALA A 358 14.06 -16.71 -20.82
C ALA A 358 13.20 -17.88 -21.33
N THR A 359 11.93 -18.00 -20.91
CA THR A 359 11.09 -19.16 -21.23
C THR A 359 10.20 -18.99 -22.46
N ARG A 360 10.28 -17.87 -23.20
CA ARG A 360 9.38 -17.59 -24.34
C ARG A 360 10.02 -16.92 -25.54
N LEU A 361 11.29 -17.11 -25.77
CA LEU A 361 11.77 -17.01 -27.15
C LEU A 361 11.20 -18.24 -27.89
N PRO A 362 10.46 -18.10 -29.01
CA PRO A 362 10.10 -19.24 -29.83
C PRO A 362 11.39 -19.98 -30.12
N ASP A 363 11.42 -21.30 -29.95
CA ASP A 363 12.41 -22.15 -30.59
C ASP A 363 12.37 -21.83 -32.07
N ASP A 364 13.24 -20.97 -32.54
CA ASP A 364 13.45 -20.73 -33.94
C ASP A 364 14.16 -21.96 -34.49
N THR A 365 13.37 -22.82 -35.05
CA THR A 365 13.69 -23.78 -36.10
C THR A 365 15.15 -24.18 -36.18
N THR A 366 15.38 -25.48 -36.00
CA THR A 366 16.55 -26.24 -36.36
C THR A 366 17.24 -25.67 -37.61
N PRO A 367 18.48 -25.15 -37.53
CA PRO A 367 19.21 -24.81 -38.74
C PRO A 367 19.79 -26.09 -39.37
N THR A 368 19.41 -26.37 -40.59
CA THR A 368 20.11 -27.28 -41.49
C THR A 368 21.58 -26.84 -41.60
N PRO A 369 22.56 -27.74 -41.51
CA PRO A 369 23.96 -27.35 -41.48
C PRO A 369 24.36 -26.80 -42.86
N ARG A 370 24.63 -25.49 -42.92
CA ARG A 370 25.30 -24.86 -44.05
C ARG A 370 26.75 -24.54 -43.67
N ARG A 371 27.62 -25.04 -44.49
CA ARG A 371 29.08 -24.97 -44.60
C ARG A 371 29.63 -23.60 -44.16
N ALA A 372 30.63 -23.64 -43.27
CA ALA A 372 31.35 -22.51 -42.73
C ALA A 372 31.93 -21.58 -43.79
N THR A 373 31.55 -20.32 -43.76
CA THR A 373 32.33 -19.19 -44.26
C THR A 373 32.40 -18.14 -43.18
N ARG A 374 33.57 -17.61 -43.00
CA ARG A 374 34.11 -16.65 -42.05
C ARG A 374 33.08 -15.64 -41.53
N ALA A 375 32.97 -15.54 -40.18
CA ALA A 375 32.06 -14.65 -39.48
C ALA A 375 32.37 -13.16 -39.75
N PRO A 376 31.36 -12.34 -40.01
CA PRO A 376 31.45 -10.90 -39.81
C PRO A 376 31.28 -10.57 -38.30
N ALA A 377 31.85 -9.44 -37.90
CA ALA A 377 31.73 -8.91 -36.55
C ALA A 377 30.26 -8.81 -36.12
N VAL A 378 29.98 -9.23 -34.87
CA VAL A 378 28.67 -9.15 -34.25
C VAL A 378 28.34 -7.69 -34.09
N ASP A 379 27.31 -7.23 -34.81
CA ASP A 379 26.73 -5.92 -34.64
C ASP A 379 25.91 -5.90 -33.33
N ASP A 380 26.41 -5.15 -32.35
CA ASP A 380 25.78 -5.00 -31.02
C ASP A 380 24.39 -4.33 -31.08
N ASP A 381 24.06 -3.70 -32.21
CA ASP A 381 22.78 -3.02 -32.44
C ASP A 381 21.59 -4.00 -32.55
N ASN A 382 21.79 -5.22 -33.00
CA ASN A 382 20.72 -6.24 -33.08
C ASN A 382 20.28 -6.77 -31.69
N ALA A 383 21.20 -6.78 -30.72
CA ALA A 383 20.90 -7.15 -29.34
C ALA A 383 20.05 -6.08 -28.62
N LEU A 384 20.23 -4.81 -28.99
CA LEU A 384 19.49 -3.67 -28.45
C LEU A 384 18.04 -3.59 -28.98
N ILE A 385 17.83 -3.92 -30.25
CA ILE A 385 16.50 -3.98 -30.86
C ILE A 385 15.68 -5.10 -30.22
N SER A 386 16.27 -6.26 -29.96
CA SER A 386 15.61 -7.38 -29.29
C SER A 386 15.22 -7.07 -27.84
N ARG A 387 16.04 -6.32 -27.11
CA ARG A 387 15.73 -5.86 -25.75
C ARG A 387 14.60 -4.83 -25.73
N ALA A 388 14.55 -3.90 -26.66
CA ALA A 388 13.45 -2.94 -26.80
C ALA A 388 12.12 -3.62 -27.18
N GLU A 389 12.16 -4.69 -27.98
CA GLU A 389 10.99 -5.51 -28.30
C GLU A 389 10.52 -6.34 -27.10
N VAL A 390 11.43 -6.86 -26.30
CA VAL A 390 11.12 -7.56 -25.04
C VAL A 390 10.46 -6.62 -24.04
N VAL A 391 10.98 -5.40 -23.87
CA VAL A 391 10.37 -4.39 -22.99
C VAL A 391 9.00 -3.96 -23.51
N ARG A 392 8.80 -3.81 -24.80
CA ARG A 392 7.49 -3.57 -25.42
C ARG A 392 6.50 -4.71 -25.18
N SER A 393 6.94 -5.95 -25.33
CA SER A 393 6.12 -7.15 -25.09
C SER A 393 5.73 -7.26 -23.61
N LEU A 394 6.65 -6.99 -22.68
CA LEU A 394 6.36 -6.97 -21.26
C LEU A 394 5.38 -5.85 -20.89
N GLY A 395 5.56 -4.67 -21.47
CA GLY A 395 4.67 -3.54 -21.27
C GLY A 395 3.26 -3.77 -21.80
N GLN A 396 3.13 -4.36 -22.97
CA GLN A 396 1.82 -4.71 -23.52
C GLN A 396 1.09 -5.70 -22.63
N ARG A 397 1.79 -6.65 -22.02
CA ARG A 397 1.22 -7.63 -21.08
C ARG A 397 0.77 -7.00 -19.78
N ILE A 398 1.52 -6.04 -19.24
CA ILE A 398 1.13 -5.28 -18.05
C ILE A 398 -0.16 -4.51 -18.34
N VAL A 399 -0.27 -3.89 -19.52
CA VAL A 399 -1.44 -3.12 -19.95
C VAL A 399 -2.63 -4.01 -20.31
N ASP A 400 -2.39 -5.19 -20.88
CA ASP A 400 -3.43 -6.15 -21.34
C ASP A 400 -3.81 -7.18 -20.28
N THR A 401 -3.32 -7.08 -19.05
CA THR A 401 -3.70 -7.98 -17.95
C THR A 401 -5.23 -7.90 -17.72
N ALA A 402 -5.89 -9.02 -17.47
CA ALA A 402 -7.35 -9.14 -17.38
C ALA A 402 -8.04 -8.15 -16.45
N VAL A 403 -7.34 -7.63 -15.40
CA VAL A 403 -7.84 -6.55 -14.52
C VAL A 403 -8.04 -5.23 -15.26
N PHE A 404 -7.38 -5.04 -16.40
CA PHE A 404 -7.53 -3.86 -17.24
C PHE A 404 -8.52 -4.10 -18.41
N ALA A 405 -8.98 -5.33 -18.65
CA ALA A 405 -9.88 -5.65 -19.75
C ALA A 405 -11.36 -5.41 -19.41
N ASP A 406 -11.74 -5.48 -18.12
CA ASP A 406 -13.13 -5.45 -17.66
C ASP A 406 -13.56 -4.10 -17.07
N VAL A 407 -12.84 -2.99 -17.31
CA VAL A 407 -13.20 -1.64 -16.84
C VAL A 407 -13.50 -0.70 -18.00
#